data_4b84317b33296ed2ad7cd5369d75489c
#
_entry.id   4b84317b33296ed2ad7cd5369d75489c
#
_cell.length_a   1.000
_cell.length_b   1.000
_cell.length_c   1.000
_cell.angle_alpha   90.00
_cell.angle_beta   90.00
_cell.angle_gamma   90.00
#
_symmetry.space_group_name_H-M   'P 1'
#
loop_
_entity.id
_entity.type
_entity.pdbx_description
1 polymer ?
#
loop_
_entity_poly.entity_id
_entity_poly.type
_entity_poly.pdbx_seq_one_letter_code
_entity_poly.pdbx_strand_id
1 'polypeptide(L)'
;HVDLPIDVDGTTIHVLAAHPTPPSFDGAEQRNKKRNFDEIRLWADYVANRADSLYDDNGAKGGLTEDANFVILGDYNSDPLDGDSYPGAIDQLLTSPQIVDTAPTSLGGAREAELQGGANLTHRTNPAYDTGDFGDNPRPGNLRIDYVLPNVGTQVEEAGVFWPTRDDELFRLTGLAPFPTSDHRLVWSKLRFPRSLTPSEPNPSTSQRETPSPSGEEPRLANSGAHSGLPGVAIGVGAGGVLLLTRQRARLRSQA
;
A
#
# COMPACT_ATOMS: atom_id res chain seq x y z
N HIS A 1 -1.76 8.97 11.30
CA HIS A 1 -1.10 9.03 10.00
C HIS A 1 0.41 8.93 10.21
N VAL A 2 1.07 8.07 9.45
CA VAL A 2 2.51 7.85 9.51
C VAL A 2 3.08 7.84 8.10
N ASP A 3 4.06 8.68 7.83
CA ASP A 3 4.91 8.59 6.64
C ASP A 3 6.23 7.91 7.05
N LEU A 4 6.48 6.73 6.54
CA LEU A 4 7.68 5.94 6.79
C LEU A 4 8.48 5.82 5.49
N PRO A 5 9.52 6.63 5.28
CA PRO A 5 10.41 6.46 4.15
C PRO A 5 11.28 5.21 4.33
N ILE A 6 11.27 4.34 3.32
CA ILE A 6 12.12 3.15 3.26
C ILE A 6 13.01 3.20 2.02
N ASP A 7 14.23 2.71 2.13
CA ASP A 7 15.12 2.54 0.98
C ASP A 7 15.02 1.12 0.43
N VAL A 8 14.77 1.02 -0.86
CA VAL A 8 14.75 -0.25 -1.59
C VAL A 8 15.70 -0.14 -2.77
N ASP A 9 16.89 -0.70 -2.63
CA ASP A 9 17.96 -0.70 -3.64
C ASP A 9 18.28 0.72 -4.18
N GLY A 10 18.36 1.71 -3.27
CA GLY A 10 18.66 3.10 -3.58
C GLY A 10 17.46 3.92 -4.07
N THR A 11 16.26 3.36 -4.00
CA THR A 11 15.02 4.07 -4.29
C THR A 11 14.24 4.29 -2.99
N THR A 12 13.99 5.54 -2.63
CA THR A 12 13.12 5.84 -1.49
C THR A 12 11.66 5.63 -1.84
N ILE A 13 10.95 4.91 -0.99
CA ILE A 13 9.50 4.68 -1.08
C ILE A 13 8.88 5.14 0.23
N HIS A 14 7.92 6.04 0.17
CA HIS A 14 7.15 6.50 1.32
C HIS A 14 5.98 5.54 1.59
N VAL A 15 5.99 4.86 2.72
CA VAL A 15 4.87 4.04 3.20
C VAL A 15 3.95 4.93 4.03
N LEU A 16 2.82 5.31 3.46
CA LEU A 16 1.84 6.21 4.06
C LEU A 16 0.75 5.39 4.74
N ALA A 17 0.89 5.15 6.04
CA ALA A 17 -0.02 4.31 6.80
C ALA A 17 -1.02 5.15 7.61
N ALA A 18 -2.28 4.73 7.58
CA ALA A 18 -3.33 5.31 8.40
C ALA A 18 -4.39 4.28 8.81
N HIS A 19 -5.11 4.59 9.88
CA HIS A 19 -6.31 3.89 10.29
C HIS A 19 -7.35 4.94 10.71
N PRO A 20 -8.07 5.53 9.74
CA PRO A 20 -9.11 6.52 9.99
C PRO A 20 -10.22 6.01 10.90
N THR A 21 -10.84 6.93 11.63
CA THR A 21 -11.91 6.63 12.58
C THR A 21 -13.05 5.84 11.88
N PRO A 22 -13.53 4.73 12.46
CA PRO A 22 -14.71 4.04 11.94
C PRO A 22 -15.91 4.98 11.88
N PRO A 23 -16.63 5.07 10.73
CA PRO A 23 -17.74 6.01 10.55
C PRO A 23 -19.04 5.55 11.21
N SER A 24 -18.96 4.58 12.10
CA SER A 24 -20.08 3.93 12.78
C SER A 24 -20.35 4.56 14.15
N PHE A 25 -21.47 4.16 14.76
CA PHE A 25 -21.90 4.56 16.13
C PHE A 25 -22.07 6.07 16.30
N ASP A 26 -22.50 6.76 15.25
CA ASP A 26 -22.70 8.20 15.26
C ASP A 26 -24.10 8.61 15.71
N GLY A 27 -24.18 9.78 16.35
CA GLY A 27 -25.42 10.50 16.56
C GLY A 27 -25.78 11.40 15.36
N ALA A 28 -26.76 12.27 15.57
CA ALA A 28 -27.24 13.19 14.54
C ALA A 28 -26.13 14.16 14.03
N GLU A 29 -25.13 14.43 14.83
CA GLU A 29 -23.98 15.29 14.49
C GLU A 29 -23.00 14.64 13.49
N GLN A 30 -23.06 13.31 13.31
CA GLN A 30 -22.21 12.55 12.38
C GLN A 30 -20.70 12.77 12.60
N ARG A 31 -20.27 12.79 13.86
CA ARG A 31 -18.90 13.12 14.24
C ARG A 31 -17.87 12.16 13.64
N ASN A 32 -18.10 10.85 13.78
CA ASN A 32 -17.17 9.83 13.32
C ASN A 32 -17.08 9.80 11.79
N LYS A 33 -18.22 9.95 11.09
CA LYS A 33 -18.26 10.03 9.62
C LYS A 33 -17.46 11.22 9.10
N LYS A 34 -17.60 12.39 9.73
CA LYS A 34 -16.86 13.60 9.35
C LYS A 34 -15.37 13.46 9.65
N ARG A 35 -15.03 12.87 10.79
CA ARG A 35 -13.62 12.57 11.12
C ARG A 35 -13.00 11.61 10.13
N ASN A 36 -13.66 10.50 9.82
CA ASN A 36 -13.19 9.56 8.81
C ASN A 36 -12.90 10.26 7.49
N PHE A 37 -13.85 11.09 7.00
CA PHE A 37 -13.71 11.86 5.78
C PHE A 37 -12.48 12.79 5.81
N ASP A 38 -12.31 13.55 6.90
CA ASP A 38 -11.20 14.51 7.04
C ASP A 38 -9.85 13.79 7.23
N GLU A 39 -9.83 12.66 7.95
CA GLU A 39 -8.64 11.85 8.14
C GLU A 39 -8.19 11.19 6.82
N ILE A 40 -9.12 10.76 5.96
CA ILE A 40 -8.80 10.27 4.60
C ILE A 40 -8.26 11.41 3.74
N ARG A 41 -8.88 12.61 3.81
CA ARG A 41 -8.47 13.79 3.06
C ARG A 41 -7.02 14.18 3.31
N LEU A 42 -6.48 13.93 4.52
CA LEU A 42 -5.10 14.26 4.83
C LEU A 42 -4.13 13.67 3.82
N TRP A 43 -4.25 12.36 3.49
CA TRP A 43 -3.39 11.76 2.47
C TRP A 43 -3.66 12.31 1.08
N ALA A 44 -4.92 12.56 0.71
CA ALA A 44 -5.24 13.14 -0.59
C ALA A 44 -4.56 14.51 -0.79
N ASP A 45 -4.55 15.35 0.25
CA ASP A 45 -3.87 16.65 0.22
C ASP A 45 -2.34 16.50 0.29
N TYR A 46 -1.83 15.55 1.07
CA TYR A 46 -0.41 15.29 1.27
C TYR A 46 0.30 14.86 -0.02
N VAL A 47 -0.30 13.92 -0.77
CA VAL A 47 0.29 13.42 -2.02
C VAL A 47 0.02 14.33 -3.22
N ALA A 48 -0.98 15.21 -3.15
CA ALA A 48 -1.29 16.17 -4.20
C ALA A 48 -0.54 17.50 -4.08
N ASN A 49 0.43 17.60 -3.17
CA ASN A 49 1.16 18.82 -2.84
C ASN A 49 0.23 20.02 -2.50
N ARG A 50 -0.90 19.73 -1.86
CA ARG A 50 -1.85 20.71 -1.31
C ARG A 50 -1.78 20.81 0.20
N ALA A 51 -0.60 20.59 0.73
CA ALA A 51 -0.34 20.39 2.15
C ALA A 51 0.26 21.61 2.85
N ASP A 52 0.05 22.83 2.35
CA ASP A 52 0.62 24.08 2.92
C ASP A 52 0.26 24.27 4.39
N SER A 53 -0.87 23.73 4.84
CA SER A 53 -1.32 23.77 6.22
C SER A 53 -0.86 22.59 7.07
N LEU A 54 -0.30 21.56 6.45
CA LEU A 54 0.21 20.38 7.14
C LEU A 54 1.64 20.64 7.63
N TYR A 55 2.00 20.01 8.71
CA TYR A 55 3.36 19.99 9.25
C TYR A 55 3.59 18.66 9.97
N ASP A 56 4.82 18.18 9.91
CA ASP A 56 5.25 16.96 10.59
C ASP A 56 5.60 17.22 12.08
N ASP A 57 6.02 16.18 12.78
CA ASP A 57 6.41 16.23 14.19
C ASP A 57 7.64 17.11 14.45
N ASN A 58 8.43 17.44 13.43
CA ASN A 58 9.58 18.35 13.49
C ASN A 58 9.20 19.79 13.08
N GLY A 59 7.95 20.01 12.69
CA GLY A 59 7.45 21.31 12.24
C GLY A 59 7.78 21.63 10.79
N ALA A 60 8.29 20.68 10.00
CA ALA A 60 8.46 20.85 8.56
C ALA A 60 7.09 20.87 7.88
N LYS A 61 6.88 21.85 7.01
CA LYS A 61 5.60 22.06 6.32
C LYS A 61 5.59 21.44 4.94
N GLY A 62 4.41 21.02 4.53
CA GLY A 62 4.15 20.54 3.19
C GLY A 62 3.77 19.06 3.13
N GLY A 63 3.65 18.54 1.92
CA GLY A 63 3.41 17.14 1.60
C GLY A 63 4.60 16.51 0.89
N LEU A 64 4.35 15.41 0.20
CA LEU A 64 5.36 14.76 -0.62
C LEU A 64 5.74 15.63 -1.82
N THR A 65 7.00 15.49 -2.26
CA THR A 65 7.44 16.06 -3.54
C THR A 65 6.75 15.37 -4.71
N GLU A 66 6.61 16.06 -5.83
CA GLU A 66 5.86 15.57 -7.00
C GLU A 66 6.37 14.23 -7.55
N ASP A 67 7.68 13.99 -7.46
CA ASP A 67 8.33 12.78 -7.96
C ASP A 67 8.50 11.67 -6.91
N ALA A 68 7.94 11.83 -5.72
CA ALA A 68 8.09 10.84 -4.66
C ALA A 68 7.37 9.53 -5.00
N ASN A 69 8.06 8.41 -4.80
CA ASN A 69 7.40 7.11 -4.79
C ASN A 69 6.70 6.89 -3.46
N PHE A 70 5.44 6.53 -3.50
CA PHE A 70 4.68 6.22 -2.29
C PHE A 70 3.71 5.06 -2.46
N VAL A 71 3.28 4.52 -1.33
CA VAL A 71 2.14 3.62 -1.23
C VAL A 71 1.31 4.00 -0.01
N ILE A 72 0.05 4.30 -0.21
CA ILE A 72 -0.93 4.51 0.86
C ILE A 72 -1.51 3.15 1.24
N LEU A 73 -1.57 2.84 2.55
CA LEU A 73 -2.10 1.57 3.00
C LEU A 73 -2.72 1.66 4.40
N GLY A 74 -3.67 0.77 4.66
CA GLY A 74 -4.34 0.67 5.95
C GLY A 74 -5.80 0.23 5.84
N ASP A 75 -6.43 0.10 6.99
CA ASP A 75 -7.88 0.03 7.13
C ASP A 75 -8.43 1.46 7.14
N TYR A 76 -9.14 1.83 6.08
CA TYR A 76 -9.73 3.17 5.92
C TYR A 76 -11.15 3.25 6.44
N ASN A 77 -11.73 2.14 6.88
CA ASN A 77 -13.10 2.08 7.38
C ASN A 77 -14.12 2.71 6.44
N SER A 78 -13.87 2.66 5.13
CA SER A 78 -14.68 3.34 4.12
C SER A 78 -14.76 2.53 2.83
N ASP A 79 -15.94 2.02 2.52
CA ASP A 79 -16.28 1.43 1.23
C ASP A 79 -16.75 2.55 0.27
N PRO A 80 -16.44 2.46 -1.04
CA PRO A 80 -16.82 3.51 -1.99
C PRO A 80 -18.34 3.67 -2.17
N LEU A 81 -19.14 2.62 -2.00
CA LEU A 81 -20.55 2.61 -2.33
C LEU A 81 -21.46 2.16 -1.18
N ASP A 82 -20.92 1.44 -0.21
CA ASP A 82 -21.67 0.77 0.84
C ASP A 82 -21.18 1.16 2.23
N GLY A 83 -21.83 0.64 3.27
CA GLY A 83 -21.50 0.96 4.67
C GLY A 83 -21.96 2.34 5.11
N ASP A 84 -21.32 2.84 6.17
CA ASP A 84 -21.74 4.03 6.91
C ASP A 84 -20.90 5.28 6.65
N SER A 85 -19.90 5.21 5.77
CA SER A 85 -19.00 6.34 5.46
C SER A 85 -19.74 7.58 4.99
N TYR A 86 -19.13 8.74 5.22
CA TYR A 86 -19.61 9.95 4.57
C TYR A 86 -19.42 9.81 3.06
N PRO A 87 -20.43 10.19 2.25
CA PRO A 87 -20.35 10.02 0.78
C PRO A 87 -19.07 10.60 0.19
N GLY A 88 -18.36 9.81 -0.61
CA GLY A 88 -17.14 10.22 -1.27
C GLY A 88 -15.89 10.19 -0.37
N ALA A 89 -15.96 9.63 0.85
CA ALA A 89 -14.82 9.62 1.76
C ALA A 89 -13.59 8.96 1.14
N ILE A 90 -13.68 7.70 0.75
CA ILE A 90 -12.55 6.99 0.14
C ILE A 90 -12.31 7.40 -1.31
N ASP A 91 -13.31 7.96 -2.01
CA ASP A 91 -13.16 8.44 -3.37
C ASP A 91 -12.13 9.57 -3.49
N GLN A 92 -11.88 10.29 -2.39
CA GLN A 92 -10.78 11.28 -2.33
C GLN A 92 -9.42 10.67 -2.70
N LEU A 93 -9.22 9.39 -2.44
CA LEU A 93 -8.02 8.64 -2.82
C LEU A 93 -8.24 7.87 -4.12
N LEU A 94 -9.34 7.13 -4.27
CA LEU A 94 -9.58 6.25 -5.42
C LEU A 94 -9.72 7.00 -6.75
N THR A 95 -10.16 8.26 -6.72
CA THR A 95 -10.29 9.10 -7.92
C THR A 95 -9.15 10.10 -8.10
N SER A 96 -8.15 10.07 -7.22
CA SER A 96 -6.98 10.95 -7.30
C SER A 96 -6.10 10.60 -8.50
N PRO A 97 -5.71 11.59 -9.34
CA PRO A 97 -4.83 11.32 -10.49
C PRO A 97 -3.40 10.93 -10.10
N GLN A 98 -3.01 11.09 -8.84
CA GLN A 98 -1.70 10.67 -8.31
C GLN A 98 -1.69 9.22 -7.84
N ILE A 99 -2.83 8.55 -7.74
CA ILE A 99 -2.98 7.26 -7.08
C ILE A 99 -3.49 6.20 -8.06
N VAL A 100 -2.99 4.98 -7.91
CA VAL A 100 -3.49 3.80 -8.64
C VAL A 100 -4.30 2.94 -7.67
N ASP A 101 -5.57 2.68 -8.00
CA ASP A 101 -6.33 1.63 -7.33
C ASP A 101 -5.84 0.25 -7.82
N THR A 102 -5.23 -0.52 -6.93
CA THR A 102 -4.76 -1.88 -7.26
C THR A 102 -5.90 -2.87 -7.44
N ALA A 103 -7.11 -2.51 -7.00
CA ALA A 103 -8.34 -3.29 -7.11
C ALA A 103 -8.17 -4.78 -6.77
N PRO A 104 -7.61 -5.13 -5.59
CA PRO A 104 -7.37 -6.51 -5.20
C PRO A 104 -8.68 -7.26 -5.04
N THR A 105 -8.70 -8.54 -5.43
CA THR A 105 -9.91 -9.36 -5.37
C THR A 105 -9.65 -10.71 -4.71
N SER A 106 -10.74 -11.34 -4.26
CA SER A 106 -10.77 -12.74 -3.85
C SER A 106 -12.03 -13.45 -4.33
N LEU A 107 -11.90 -14.73 -4.57
CA LEU A 107 -13.07 -15.59 -4.81
C LEU A 107 -13.84 -15.81 -3.50
N GLY A 108 -13.13 -15.87 -2.36
CA GLY A 108 -13.73 -16.10 -1.06
C GLY A 108 -14.67 -14.97 -0.65
N GLY A 109 -14.30 -13.70 -0.81
CA GLY A 109 -15.18 -12.56 -0.54
C GLY A 109 -16.49 -12.64 -1.32
N ALA A 110 -16.41 -12.88 -2.63
CA ALA A 110 -17.60 -13.05 -3.47
C ALA A 110 -18.49 -14.22 -2.99
N ARG A 111 -17.90 -15.36 -2.60
CA ARG A 111 -18.64 -16.53 -2.12
C ARG A 111 -19.23 -16.34 -0.74
N GLU A 112 -18.49 -15.73 0.18
CA GLU A 112 -19.00 -15.47 1.52
C GLU A 112 -20.17 -14.47 1.49
N ALA A 113 -20.08 -13.39 0.71
CA ALA A 113 -21.20 -12.45 0.54
C ALA A 113 -22.49 -13.13 0.06
N GLU A 114 -22.38 -14.06 -0.90
CA GLU A 114 -23.50 -14.86 -1.39
C GLU A 114 -24.07 -15.80 -0.29
N LEU A 115 -23.19 -16.50 0.45
CA LEU A 115 -23.58 -17.48 1.46
C LEU A 115 -24.17 -16.84 2.72
N GLN A 116 -23.65 -15.70 3.12
CA GLN A 116 -24.11 -14.94 4.29
C GLN A 116 -25.44 -14.24 4.00
N GLY A 117 -25.60 -13.68 2.80
CA GLY A 117 -26.83 -12.98 2.44
C GLY A 117 -27.00 -11.67 3.21
N GLY A 118 -28.16 -11.43 3.79
CA GLY A 118 -28.44 -10.24 4.63
C GLY A 118 -28.13 -8.91 3.93
N ALA A 119 -27.35 -8.05 4.55
CA ALA A 119 -26.95 -6.75 4.00
C ALA A 119 -26.17 -6.89 2.68
N ASN A 120 -25.37 -7.95 2.51
CA ASN A 120 -24.56 -8.19 1.32
C ASN A 120 -25.38 -8.24 0.03
N LEU A 121 -26.65 -8.69 0.09
CA LEU A 121 -27.55 -8.78 -1.08
C LEU A 121 -27.95 -7.40 -1.63
N THR A 122 -27.73 -6.33 -0.88
CA THR A 122 -28.10 -4.95 -1.27
C THR A 122 -26.89 -4.09 -1.55
N HIS A 123 -25.68 -4.63 -1.36
CA HIS A 123 -24.45 -3.91 -1.66
C HIS A 123 -24.28 -3.67 -3.16
N ARG A 124 -23.64 -2.56 -3.49
CA ARG A 124 -23.36 -2.12 -4.86
C ARG A 124 -21.91 -2.34 -5.25
N THR A 125 -21.01 -2.35 -4.26
CA THR A 125 -19.62 -2.76 -4.47
C THR A 125 -19.58 -4.23 -4.86
N ASN A 126 -18.74 -4.60 -5.83
CA ASN A 126 -18.56 -5.99 -6.18
C ASN A 126 -17.92 -6.74 -4.99
N PRO A 127 -18.57 -7.76 -4.44
CA PRO A 127 -18.11 -8.45 -3.23
C PRO A 127 -16.76 -9.16 -3.39
N ALA A 128 -16.26 -9.33 -4.60
CA ALA A 128 -14.89 -9.80 -4.81
C ALA A 128 -13.83 -8.84 -4.23
N TYR A 129 -14.15 -7.54 -4.06
CA TYR A 129 -13.28 -6.54 -3.47
C TYR A 129 -13.36 -6.46 -1.95
N ASP A 130 -14.32 -7.14 -1.32
CA ASP A 130 -14.50 -7.09 0.13
C ASP A 130 -13.26 -7.56 0.88
N THR A 131 -12.94 -6.85 1.96
CA THR A 131 -11.78 -7.09 2.81
C THR A 131 -12.14 -7.27 4.27
N GLY A 132 -13.32 -6.81 4.68
CA GLY A 132 -13.89 -7.00 6.01
C GLY A 132 -15.11 -7.91 5.96
N ASP A 133 -15.21 -8.85 6.93
CA ASP A 133 -16.28 -9.83 7.08
C ASP A 133 -17.06 -9.48 8.35
N PHE A 134 -18.04 -8.59 8.18
CA PHE A 134 -18.81 -8.08 9.31
C PHE A 134 -20.19 -8.71 9.40
N GLY A 135 -20.91 -8.46 10.50
CA GLY A 135 -22.24 -8.97 10.69
C GLY A 135 -23.23 -8.47 9.63
N ASP A 136 -24.05 -9.39 9.12
CA ASP A 136 -24.98 -9.17 7.98
C ASP A 136 -26.37 -8.73 8.41
N ASN A 137 -26.71 -8.92 9.70
CA ASN A 137 -28.03 -8.61 10.22
C ASN A 137 -27.93 -7.93 11.60
N PRO A 138 -28.19 -6.62 11.73
CA PRO A 138 -28.80 -5.81 10.66
C PRO A 138 -27.80 -5.27 9.62
N ARG A 139 -26.56 -4.97 9.93
CA ARG A 139 -25.53 -4.31 9.08
C ARG A 139 -24.17 -4.33 9.78
N PRO A 140 -23.03 -4.02 9.08
CA PRO A 140 -22.96 -3.50 7.70
C PRO A 140 -22.90 -4.55 6.60
N GLY A 141 -22.64 -5.84 6.88
CA GLY A 141 -22.24 -6.83 5.89
C GLY A 141 -20.75 -6.67 5.51
N ASN A 142 -20.33 -7.40 4.47
CA ASN A 142 -18.95 -7.37 4.01
C ASN A 142 -18.67 -6.07 3.25
N LEU A 143 -17.48 -5.50 3.45
CA LEU A 143 -17.10 -4.21 2.88
C LEU A 143 -15.65 -4.23 2.38
N ARG A 144 -15.37 -3.41 1.37
CA ARG A 144 -14.02 -3.06 0.95
C ARG A 144 -13.52 -1.87 1.78
N ILE A 145 -12.69 -2.11 2.77
CA ILE A 145 -12.21 -1.07 3.69
C ILE A 145 -10.70 -1.03 3.86
N ASP A 146 -9.99 -2.09 3.46
CA ASP A 146 -8.54 -2.16 3.51
C ASP A 146 -7.95 -1.92 2.11
N TYR A 147 -6.93 -1.10 2.03
CA TYR A 147 -6.39 -0.63 0.76
C TYR A 147 -4.87 -0.71 0.70
N VAL A 148 -4.36 -0.91 -0.53
CA VAL A 148 -2.96 -0.71 -0.93
C VAL A 148 -2.97 0.11 -2.21
N LEU A 149 -2.61 1.37 -2.14
CA LEU A 149 -2.77 2.37 -3.19
C LEU A 149 -1.42 3.03 -3.51
N PRO A 150 -0.66 2.54 -4.49
CA PRO A 150 0.61 3.14 -4.89
C PRO A 150 0.41 4.42 -5.73
N ASN A 151 1.48 5.21 -5.87
CA ASN A 151 1.51 6.35 -6.78
C ASN A 151 1.37 5.92 -8.24
N VAL A 152 0.85 6.83 -9.06
CA VAL A 152 0.83 6.71 -10.53
C VAL A 152 2.27 6.50 -11.06
N GLY A 153 2.40 5.67 -12.09
CA GLY A 153 3.71 5.26 -12.63
C GLY A 153 4.27 3.99 -11.98
N THR A 154 3.74 3.56 -10.82
CA THR A 154 4.06 2.25 -10.25
C THR A 154 3.37 1.14 -11.04
N GLN A 155 4.14 0.12 -11.41
CA GLN A 155 3.58 -1.08 -12.05
C GLN A 155 3.04 -2.03 -10.98
N VAL A 156 1.74 -2.33 -11.05
CA VAL A 156 1.10 -3.38 -10.25
C VAL A 156 1.31 -4.70 -10.99
N GLU A 157 2.15 -5.59 -10.46
CA GLU A 157 2.42 -6.90 -11.06
C GLU A 157 1.34 -7.91 -10.65
N GLU A 158 0.95 -7.90 -9.38
CA GLU A 158 -0.07 -8.79 -8.80
C GLU A 158 -0.75 -8.08 -7.64
N ALA A 159 -2.00 -8.37 -7.37
CA ALA A 159 -2.72 -7.91 -6.19
C ALA A 159 -3.81 -8.93 -5.81
N GLY A 160 -4.16 -9.00 -4.54
CA GLY A 160 -5.20 -9.90 -4.08
C GLY A 160 -5.63 -9.65 -2.64
N VAL A 161 -6.78 -10.23 -2.31
CA VAL A 161 -7.26 -10.35 -0.95
C VAL A 161 -7.11 -11.81 -0.54
N PHE A 162 -6.45 -12.07 0.57
CA PHE A 162 -6.35 -13.42 1.12
C PHE A 162 -7.66 -13.80 1.82
N TRP A 163 -8.59 -14.27 1.03
CA TRP A 163 -9.87 -14.79 1.50
C TRP A 163 -10.14 -16.14 0.77
N PRO A 164 -9.61 -17.25 1.30
CA PRO A 164 -9.83 -18.57 0.73
C PRO A 164 -11.30 -18.98 0.84
N THR A 165 -11.79 -19.73 -0.11
CA THR A 165 -13.14 -20.31 -0.08
C THR A 165 -13.25 -21.43 0.97
N ARG A 166 -14.46 -21.77 1.40
CA ARG A 166 -14.69 -22.76 2.47
C ARG A 166 -14.15 -24.17 2.17
N ASP A 167 -13.96 -24.50 0.90
CA ASP A 167 -13.38 -25.77 0.42
C ASP A 167 -11.85 -25.73 0.28
N ASP A 168 -11.21 -24.58 0.46
CA ASP A 168 -9.76 -24.43 0.48
C ASP A 168 -9.20 -24.80 1.87
N GLU A 169 -8.10 -25.56 1.91
CA GLU A 169 -7.44 -25.94 3.16
C GLU A 169 -6.98 -24.73 4.00
N LEU A 170 -6.69 -23.60 3.36
CA LEU A 170 -6.30 -22.37 4.02
C LEU A 170 -7.48 -21.62 4.66
N PHE A 171 -8.74 -22.03 4.39
CA PHE A 171 -9.91 -21.45 5.04
C PHE A 171 -9.82 -21.51 6.58
N ARG A 172 -9.11 -22.51 7.12
CA ARG A 172 -8.83 -22.61 8.56
C ARG A 172 -8.14 -21.38 9.16
N LEU A 173 -7.52 -20.52 8.34
CA LEU A 173 -6.85 -19.28 8.78
C LEU A 173 -7.81 -18.10 8.86
N THR A 174 -8.82 -18.04 8.00
CA THR A 174 -9.84 -16.97 8.00
C THR A 174 -11.09 -17.40 8.76
N GLY A 175 -11.59 -18.61 8.53
CA GLY A 175 -12.70 -19.23 9.25
C GLY A 175 -14.01 -18.45 9.17
N LEU A 176 -14.93 -18.82 10.02
CA LEU A 176 -16.18 -18.12 10.31
C LEU A 176 -16.14 -17.55 11.72
N ALA A 177 -17.03 -16.62 12.03
CA ALA A 177 -17.14 -16.06 13.39
C ALA A 177 -17.48 -17.14 14.43
N PRO A 178 -16.81 -17.19 15.60
CA PRO A 178 -15.70 -16.32 16.00
C PRO A 178 -14.43 -16.64 15.22
N PHE A 179 -13.88 -15.64 14.53
CA PHE A 179 -12.75 -15.82 13.64
C PHE A 179 -11.49 -16.30 14.36
N PRO A 180 -10.70 -17.21 13.77
CA PRO A 180 -9.44 -17.68 14.36
C PRO A 180 -8.34 -16.60 14.35
N THR A 181 -8.43 -15.64 13.43
CA THR A 181 -7.45 -14.55 13.29
C THR A 181 -8.12 -13.18 13.39
N SER A 182 -8.88 -12.77 12.38
CA SER A 182 -9.50 -11.45 12.27
C SER A 182 -10.74 -11.50 11.40
N ASP A 183 -11.63 -10.55 11.58
CA ASP A 183 -12.70 -10.18 10.65
C ASP A 183 -12.21 -9.38 9.44
N HIS A 184 -10.97 -8.89 9.45
CA HIS A 184 -10.30 -8.36 8.27
C HIS A 184 -9.51 -9.43 7.53
N ARG A 185 -9.40 -9.28 6.21
CA ARG A 185 -8.63 -10.15 5.32
C ARG A 185 -7.37 -9.43 4.86
N LEU A 186 -6.27 -10.18 4.76
CA LEU A 186 -5.00 -9.62 4.31
C LEU A 186 -5.13 -9.14 2.85
N VAL A 187 -4.92 -7.84 2.66
CA VAL A 187 -4.78 -7.23 1.32
C VAL A 187 -3.30 -7.13 0.97
N TRP A 188 -2.93 -7.53 -0.23
CA TRP A 188 -1.55 -7.49 -0.68
C TRP A 188 -1.43 -7.04 -2.13
N SER A 189 -0.29 -6.42 -2.45
CA SER A 189 0.07 -6.05 -3.81
C SER A 189 1.56 -6.23 -4.04
N LYS A 190 1.93 -6.72 -5.21
CA LYS A 190 3.30 -6.80 -5.69
C LYS A 190 3.55 -5.63 -6.64
N LEU A 191 4.38 -4.72 -6.20
CA LEU A 191 4.59 -3.43 -6.82
C LEU A 191 6.00 -3.30 -7.38
N ARG A 192 6.12 -2.62 -8.53
CA ARG A 192 7.39 -2.20 -9.09
C ARG A 192 7.38 -0.69 -9.27
N PHE A 193 8.14 -0.01 -8.43
CA PHE A 193 8.27 1.44 -8.48
C PHE A 193 9.21 1.90 -9.59
N PRO A 194 8.98 3.08 -10.19
CA PRO A 194 9.95 3.71 -11.06
C PRO A 194 11.24 4.01 -10.29
N ARG A 195 12.38 3.81 -10.92
CA ARG A 195 13.66 4.21 -10.31
C ARG A 195 13.74 5.72 -10.29
N SER A 196 14.13 6.29 -9.15
CA SER A 196 14.60 7.67 -9.12
C SER A 196 15.80 7.79 -10.07
N LEU A 197 15.66 8.65 -11.07
CA LEU A 197 16.80 9.02 -11.90
C LEU A 197 17.67 9.91 -11.01
N THR A 198 18.59 9.33 -10.25
CA THR A 198 19.72 10.11 -9.75
C THR A 198 20.37 10.76 -10.97
N PRO A 199 20.61 12.08 -10.96
CA PRO A 199 21.41 12.70 -12.00
C PRO A 199 22.71 11.90 -12.09
N SER A 200 22.99 11.30 -13.26
CA SER A 200 24.29 10.69 -13.50
C SER A 200 25.34 11.71 -13.13
N GLU A 201 26.27 11.36 -12.23
CA GLU A 201 27.45 12.20 -11.99
C GLU A 201 27.95 12.72 -13.32
N PRO A 202 28.28 14.02 -13.44
CA PRO A 202 28.83 14.54 -14.67
C PRO A 202 30.08 13.71 -14.98
N ASN A 203 30.04 13.02 -16.10
CA ASN A 203 31.18 12.30 -16.66
C ASN A 203 32.40 13.22 -16.55
N PRO A 204 33.49 12.87 -15.84
CA PRO A 204 34.66 13.70 -15.76
C PRO A 204 35.20 13.85 -17.18
N SER A 205 34.81 14.97 -17.77
CA SER A 205 35.24 15.39 -19.10
C SER A 205 36.76 15.53 -19.08
N THR A 206 37.37 14.70 -19.89
CA THR A 206 38.74 14.78 -20.40
C THR A 206 39.32 16.20 -20.36
N SER A 207 40.23 16.45 -19.41
CA SER A 207 41.17 17.56 -19.57
C SER A 207 42.50 17.24 -18.89
N GLN A 208 43.44 17.08 -19.78
CA GLN A 208 44.88 17.34 -19.66
C GLN A 208 45.76 16.37 -18.85
N ARG A 209 46.52 15.76 -19.64
CA ARG A 209 47.79 15.05 -19.50
C ARG A 209 48.84 15.94 -18.81
N GLU A 210 49.32 15.53 -17.63
CA GLU A 210 50.69 15.78 -17.23
C GLU A 210 51.30 14.55 -16.59
N THR A 211 52.51 14.24 -17.01
CA THR A 211 53.31 13.05 -16.73
C THR A 211 54.30 13.31 -15.57
N PRO A 212 55.21 12.36 -15.18
CA PRO A 212 54.90 11.25 -14.25
C PRO A 212 55.92 11.14 -13.09
N SER A 213 55.67 10.23 -12.20
CA SER A 213 56.62 9.33 -11.48
C SER A 213 56.58 9.37 -9.96
N PRO A 214 57.15 8.35 -9.25
CA PRO A 214 56.46 7.06 -9.03
C PRO A 214 56.43 6.61 -7.54
N SER A 215 55.86 5.44 -7.33
CA SER A 215 56.05 4.48 -6.24
C SER A 215 54.96 4.36 -5.16
N GLY A 216 54.50 3.09 -5.01
CA GLY A 216 53.82 2.61 -3.81
C GLY A 216 52.66 1.64 -4.07
N GLU A 217 52.99 0.39 -4.05
CA GLU A 217 52.23 -0.87 -4.03
C GLU A 217 50.72 -0.87 -3.70
N GLU A 218 50.06 -1.75 -4.44
CA GLU A 218 48.70 -2.31 -4.41
C GLU A 218 48.24 -2.91 -3.06
N PRO A 219 46.92 -3.19 -2.87
CA PRO A 219 46.37 -4.33 -3.60
C PRO A 219 44.96 -4.14 -4.20
N ARG A 220 44.74 -4.87 -5.28
CA ARG A 220 43.53 -5.13 -6.06
C ARG A 220 42.35 -5.59 -5.22
N LEU A 221 41.15 -5.10 -5.54
CA LEU A 221 39.93 -5.90 -5.46
C LEU A 221 39.02 -5.69 -6.67
N ALA A 222 38.45 -6.80 -7.07
CA ALA A 222 37.94 -7.13 -8.37
C ALA A 222 36.61 -6.45 -8.75
N ASN A 223 36.55 -6.18 -10.03
CA ASN A 223 35.42 -5.91 -10.90
C ASN A 223 34.30 -6.96 -10.75
N SER A 224 33.06 -6.55 -10.52
CA SER A 224 31.90 -7.41 -10.74
C SER A 224 30.80 -6.66 -11.47
N GLY A 225 30.54 -7.18 -12.66
CA GLY A 225 29.62 -6.65 -13.65
C GLY A 225 28.18 -6.48 -13.18
N ALA A 226 27.58 -5.46 -13.75
CA ALA A 226 26.18 -5.12 -13.62
C ALA A 226 25.29 -6.19 -14.26
N HIS A 227 24.37 -6.75 -13.51
CA HIS A 227 23.20 -7.42 -14.04
C HIS A 227 21.95 -6.65 -13.60
N SER A 228 21.28 -6.07 -14.59
CA SER A 228 20.02 -5.38 -14.47
C SER A 228 18.88 -6.35 -14.11
N GLY A 229 18.56 -6.46 -12.84
CA GLY A 229 17.35 -7.10 -12.36
C GLY A 229 16.65 -6.14 -11.42
N LEU A 230 15.45 -5.65 -11.79
CA LEU A 230 14.66 -4.78 -10.94
C LEU A 230 14.13 -5.56 -9.73
N PRO A 231 14.26 -5.03 -8.52
CA PRO A 231 13.67 -5.66 -7.33
C PRO A 231 12.15 -5.46 -7.32
N GLY A 232 11.42 -6.51 -7.03
CA GLY A 232 9.99 -6.44 -6.72
C GLY A 232 9.80 -6.36 -5.20
N VAL A 233 8.93 -5.48 -4.76
CA VAL A 233 8.50 -5.37 -3.36
C VAL A 233 7.07 -5.87 -3.24
N ALA A 234 6.79 -6.76 -2.29
CA ALA A 234 5.43 -7.14 -1.94
C ALA A 234 5.05 -6.46 -0.62
N ILE A 235 3.95 -5.74 -0.64
CA ILE A 235 3.40 -5.03 0.53
C ILE A 235 2.03 -5.61 0.83
N GLY A 236 1.79 -5.95 2.08
CA GLY A 236 0.50 -6.45 2.53
C GLY A 236 0.04 -5.75 3.80
N VAL A 237 -1.27 -5.61 3.93
CA VAL A 237 -1.95 -5.07 5.11
C VAL A 237 -2.88 -6.12 5.67
N GLY A 238 -2.81 -6.32 6.97
CA GLY A 238 -3.72 -7.20 7.71
C GLY A 238 -3.99 -6.63 9.09
N ALA A 239 -4.99 -7.16 9.78
CA ALA A 239 -5.36 -6.69 11.11
C ALA A 239 -4.15 -6.73 12.06
N GLY A 240 -3.65 -5.58 12.42
CA GLY A 240 -2.56 -5.40 13.38
C GLY A 240 -1.17 -5.19 12.83
N GLY A 241 -0.94 -5.08 11.51
CA GLY A 241 0.40 -4.82 11.00
C GLY A 241 0.56 -4.70 9.50
N VAL A 242 1.65 -4.05 9.11
CA VAL A 242 2.12 -3.97 7.73
C VAL A 242 3.21 -5.02 7.54
N LEU A 243 3.04 -5.92 6.57
CA LEU A 243 4.08 -6.88 6.19
C LEU A 243 4.77 -6.41 4.91
N LEU A 244 6.04 -6.06 5.03
CA LEU A 244 6.89 -5.72 3.90
C LEU A 244 7.78 -6.92 3.55
N LEU A 245 7.60 -7.50 2.36
CA LEU A 245 8.41 -8.61 1.87
C LEU A 245 9.30 -8.12 0.72
N THR A 246 10.61 -8.04 0.96
CA THR A 246 11.61 -7.80 -0.08
C THR A 246 12.21 -9.15 -0.53
N ARG A 247 12.18 -9.44 -1.81
CA ARG A 247 12.78 -10.65 -2.36
C ARG A 247 14.25 -10.39 -2.67
N GLN A 248 15.16 -10.70 -1.74
CA GLN A 248 16.57 -10.84 -2.07
C GLN A 248 16.77 -12.18 -2.81
N ARG A 249 17.38 -12.16 -3.99
CA ARG A 249 17.88 -13.39 -4.64
C ARG A 249 19.08 -13.89 -3.86
N ALA A 250 18.89 -14.94 -3.08
CA ALA A 250 20.01 -15.72 -2.55
C ALA A 250 20.81 -16.30 -3.72
N ARG A 251 22.06 -15.87 -3.88
CA ARG A 251 23.03 -16.55 -4.76
C ARG A 251 23.49 -17.81 -4.06
N LEU A 252 22.99 -18.95 -4.47
CA LEU A 252 23.65 -20.23 -4.21
C LEU A 252 24.97 -20.21 -4.98
N ARG A 253 26.08 -20.11 -4.26
CA ARG A 253 27.39 -20.47 -4.80
C ARG A 253 27.44 -21.99 -4.85
N SER A 254 27.36 -22.55 -6.04
CA SER A 254 27.82 -23.89 -6.34
C SER A 254 29.35 -23.85 -6.25
N GLN A 255 29.91 -24.52 -5.26
CA GLN A 255 31.31 -24.95 -5.29
C GLN A 255 31.33 -26.28 -6.02
N ALA A 256 31.99 -26.31 -7.14
CA ALA A 256 32.59 -27.51 -7.74
C ALA A 256 34.11 -27.30 -7.74
#